data_38a2b16bd003a3007a6ad4868ba1723c
#
_entry.id   38a2b16bd003a3007a6ad4868ba1723c
#
_cell.length_a   1.000
_cell.length_b   1.000
_cell.length_c   1.000
_cell.angle_alpha   90.00
_cell.angle_beta   90.00
_cell.angle_gamma   90.00
#
_symmetry.space_group_name_H-M   'P 1'
#
loop_
_entity.id
_entity.type
_entity.pdbx_description
1 polymer ?
#
loop_
_entity_poly.entity_id
_entity_poly.type
_entity_poly.pdbx_seq_one_letter_code
_entity_poly.pdbx_strand_id
1 'polypeptide(L)'
;MNMKKKLVGICICILLITTCVIPVMADTTQKAAYIPFNDAAFDKKISLLMKIAGFPSLTACIIKDDQILWSKGYGYYDLSKQKIATTDTFYAIGSITKTIVGTALMQLYEQELFDLDDDVNTYLPFDLRNPNFPDDPITFRMLLSHTSSLNTNEQMQYYWFNFSGDPPFDFFPEPFLREFLLPGGRFYDPTVWSTEYRPGEYAMYANVGFDLISYLVEIISGEPFLDYCDAHIFSPLDMKHTGFNLSRFDIDQVAIPYQRFKGKYYTINEIAFLFGEAPPDQYWRLRCYPAGGLYTTVSDLSHFLIAHMNNGIYNGTQILEKETVDLMHVIQPGNQIGYGLAWSHQAIADLQGHGGDLPGADAWMLYNQTEDIGVIYFANGNPLYSASPLGGWFPFILILYSLFTKEGTLRGETKQEFTVSSDLFFMTPLIVPRQCHVDITTIKKCFMT
;
A
#
# COMPACT_ATOMS: atom_id res chain seq x y z
N MET A 1 -5.82 26.37 25.86
CA MET A 1 -5.27 25.20 26.58
C MET A 1 -3.75 25.33 26.63
N ASN A 2 -3.22 25.39 27.82
CA ASN A 2 -1.93 25.98 28.16
C ASN A 2 -0.74 25.21 27.52
N MET A 3 0.18 25.93 26.87
CA MET A 3 1.41 25.42 26.23
C MET A 3 2.25 24.52 27.17
N LYS A 4 2.20 24.73 28.46
CA LYS A 4 2.83 23.90 29.51
C LYS A 4 2.26 22.49 29.58
N LYS A 5 0.98 22.23 29.25
CA LYS A 5 0.39 20.89 29.21
C LYS A 5 0.78 20.11 27.95
N LYS A 6 1.08 20.80 26.84
CA LYS A 6 1.63 20.18 25.63
C LYS A 6 3.08 19.73 25.82
N LEU A 7 3.90 20.54 26.51
CA LEU A 7 5.29 20.17 26.80
C LEU A 7 5.38 18.98 27.78
N VAL A 8 4.50 18.88 28.75
CA VAL A 8 4.47 17.74 29.70
C VAL A 8 4.07 16.44 28.99
N GLY A 9 3.12 16.49 28.05
CA GLY A 9 2.76 15.31 27.24
C GLY A 9 3.91 14.81 26.36
N ILE A 10 4.67 15.73 25.76
CA ILE A 10 5.85 15.40 24.93
C ILE A 10 6.99 14.85 25.81
N CYS A 11 7.23 15.42 26.99
CA CYS A 11 8.24 14.90 27.93
C CYS A 11 7.89 13.51 28.47
N ILE A 12 6.62 13.19 28.72
CA ILE A 12 6.20 11.86 29.18
C ILE A 12 6.38 10.82 28.05
N CYS A 13 6.11 11.14 26.80
CA CYS A 13 6.38 10.26 25.67
C CYS A 13 7.88 10.02 25.47
N ILE A 14 8.71 11.03 25.63
CA ILE A 14 10.18 10.92 25.55
C ILE A 14 10.73 10.11 26.74
N LEU A 15 10.21 10.29 27.97
CA LEU A 15 10.63 9.49 29.13
C LEU A 15 10.24 8.02 29.01
N LEU A 16 9.11 7.68 28.38
CA LEU A 16 8.71 6.29 28.15
C LEU A 16 9.58 5.58 27.09
N ILE A 17 10.22 6.36 26.21
CA ILE A 17 11.17 5.83 25.22
C ILE A 17 12.56 5.62 25.84
N THR A 18 12.98 6.50 26.77
CA THR A 18 14.34 6.48 27.35
C THR A 18 14.50 5.53 28.56
N THR A 19 13.42 5.11 29.22
CA THR A 19 13.50 4.20 30.38
C THR A 19 13.62 2.71 30.02
N CYS A 20 13.67 2.35 28.73
CA CYS A 20 13.90 0.98 28.28
C CYS A 20 15.38 0.63 27.97
N VAL A 21 16.33 1.51 28.26
CA VAL A 21 17.75 1.26 28.00
C VAL A 21 18.53 1.18 29.31
N ILE A 22 18.77 -0.03 29.79
CA ILE A 22 19.81 -0.33 30.79
C ILE A 22 20.87 -1.16 30.05
N PRO A 23 22.12 -0.70 29.90
CA PRO A 23 23.16 -1.51 29.28
C PRO A 23 23.68 -2.55 30.29
N VAL A 24 23.51 -3.82 29.98
CA VAL A 24 24.26 -4.91 30.63
C VAL A 24 25.38 -5.28 29.70
N MET A 25 26.61 -4.99 30.10
CA MET A 25 27.84 -5.52 29.50
C MET A 25 27.91 -7.04 29.80
N ALA A 26 27.90 -7.87 28.77
CA ALA A 26 28.10 -9.32 28.92
C ALA A 26 29.21 -9.82 27.99
N ASP A 27 30.03 -10.68 28.53
CA ASP A 27 31.22 -11.32 28.03
C ASP A 27 30.95 -12.19 26.77
N THR A 28 31.84 -12.14 25.77
CA THR A 28 31.62 -12.56 24.38
C THR A 28 32.11 -14.00 24.07
N THR A 29 31.93 -14.97 24.93
CA THR A 29 32.38 -16.37 24.65
C THR A 29 31.38 -17.48 24.97
N GLN A 30 30.11 -17.22 25.16
CA GLN A 30 29.11 -18.30 25.25
C GLN A 30 28.24 -18.34 23.98
N LYS A 31 28.18 -19.54 23.35
CA LYS A 31 27.12 -19.84 22.36
C LYS A 31 25.81 -19.41 22.95
N ALA A 32 25.15 -18.46 22.31
CA ALA A 32 23.86 -17.95 22.73
C ALA A 32 22.87 -19.10 22.89
N ALA A 33 22.46 -19.36 24.11
CA ALA A 33 21.37 -20.28 24.39
C ALA A 33 20.11 -19.64 23.83
N TYR A 34 19.34 -20.38 23.05
CA TYR A 34 18.02 -19.98 22.59
C TYR A 34 17.18 -19.58 23.80
N ILE A 35 16.98 -18.26 23.98
CA ILE A 35 16.05 -17.75 24.97
C ILE A 35 14.69 -17.77 24.28
N PRO A 36 13.74 -18.60 24.75
CA PRO A 36 12.40 -18.60 24.15
C PRO A 36 11.82 -17.20 24.25
N PHE A 37 11.54 -16.60 23.09
CA PHE A 37 11.01 -15.25 22.99
C PHE A 37 9.65 -15.18 23.71
N ASN A 38 9.52 -14.27 24.66
CA ASN A 38 8.25 -14.03 25.34
C ASN A 38 7.32 -13.24 24.41
N ASP A 39 6.60 -13.94 23.52
CA ASP A 39 5.62 -13.36 22.60
C ASP A 39 4.54 -12.57 23.33
N ALA A 40 4.23 -12.87 24.58
CA ALA A 40 3.19 -12.18 25.35
C ALA A 40 3.48 -10.67 25.56
N ALA A 41 4.73 -10.28 25.71
CA ALA A 41 5.10 -8.86 25.84
C ALA A 41 4.97 -8.14 24.50
N PHE A 42 5.38 -8.79 23.40
CA PHE A 42 5.20 -8.27 22.04
C PHE A 42 3.73 -8.19 21.66
N ASP A 43 2.95 -9.23 21.93
CA ASP A 43 1.50 -9.27 21.68
C ASP A 43 0.76 -8.15 22.41
N LYS A 44 1.13 -7.87 23.66
CA LYS A 44 0.57 -6.74 24.42
C LYS A 44 0.93 -5.39 23.77
N LYS A 45 2.17 -5.25 23.29
CA LYS A 45 2.62 -4.04 22.60
C LYS A 45 1.82 -3.82 21.30
N ILE A 46 1.73 -4.83 20.45
CA ILE A 46 0.94 -4.75 19.19
C ILE A 46 -0.51 -4.46 19.50
N SER A 47 -1.14 -5.16 20.45
CA SER A 47 -2.53 -4.92 20.84
C SER A 47 -2.78 -3.50 21.37
N LEU A 48 -1.82 -2.93 22.10
CA LEU A 48 -1.89 -1.53 22.54
C LEU A 48 -1.81 -0.56 21.36
N LEU A 49 -0.88 -0.78 20.43
CA LEU A 49 -0.71 0.05 19.24
C LEU A 49 -1.94 0.00 18.32
N MET A 50 -2.50 -1.18 18.10
CA MET A 50 -3.78 -1.36 17.37
C MET A 50 -4.91 -0.55 18.01
N LYS A 51 -5.03 -0.60 19.35
CA LYS A 51 -6.05 0.17 20.08
C LYS A 51 -5.87 1.68 19.91
N ILE A 52 -4.62 2.17 19.92
CA ILE A 52 -4.28 3.59 19.69
C ILE A 52 -4.59 3.96 18.24
N ALA A 53 -4.18 3.14 17.27
CA ALA A 53 -4.45 3.32 15.85
C ALA A 53 -5.93 3.23 15.50
N GLY A 54 -6.71 2.50 16.30
CA GLY A 54 -8.11 2.22 16.02
C GLY A 54 -8.30 1.06 15.05
N PHE A 55 -7.38 0.11 15.02
CA PHE A 55 -7.46 -1.10 14.20
C PHE A 55 -8.24 -2.19 14.93
N PRO A 56 -9.39 -2.66 14.39
CA PRO A 56 -10.12 -3.81 14.98
C PRO A 56 -9.33 -5.11 14.85
N SER A 57 -8.62 -5.30 13.73
CA SER A 57 -7.70 -6.42 13.52
C SER A 57 -6.43 -5.96 12.82
N LEU A 58 -5.39 -6.78 12.98
CA LEU A 58 -4.12 -6.66 12.27
C LEU A 58 -3.58 -8.05 12.01
N THR A 59 -3.07 -8.28 10.81
CA THR A 59 -2.29 -9.47 10.46
C THR A 59 -0.93 -9.02 9.96
N ALA A 60 0.14 -9.67 10.42
CA ALA A 60 1.50 -9.27 10.04
C ALA A 60 2.42 -10.47 9.86
N CYS A 61 3.47 -10.29 9.05
CA CYS A 61 4.60 -11.21 8.97
C CYS A 61 5.94 -10.47 8.92
N ILE A 62 6.98 -11.21 9.28
CA ILE A 62 8.39 -10.82 9.18
C ILE A 62 9.08 -11.86 8.30
N ILE A 63 9.77 -11.38 7.29
CA ILE A 63 10.52 -12.17 6.31
C ILE A 63 11.99 -11.96 6.54
N LYS A 64 12.76 -13.04 6.46
CA LYS A 64 14.22 -13.01 6.55
C LYS A 64 14.80 -14.26 5.89
N ASP A 65 15.94 -14.11 5.18
CA ASP A 65 16.62 -15.22 4.51
C ASP A 65 15.62 -16.03 3.63
N ASP A 66 14.85 -15.34 2.80
CA ASP A 66 13.83 -15.88 1.88
C ASP A 66 12.72 -16.71 2.54
N GLN A 67 12.48 -16.51 3.83
CA GLN A 67 11.48 -17.26 4.59
C GLN A 67 10.64 -16.36 5.50
N ILE A 68 9.40 -16.78 5.76
CA ILE A 68 8.59 -16.21 6.81
C ILE A 68 9.15 -16.63 8.17
N LEU A 69 9.85 -15.72 8.84
CA LEU A 69 10.41 -15.97 10.19
C LEU A 69 9.33 -15.94 11.27
N TRP A 70 8.31 -15.12 11.08
CA TRP A 70 7.20 -14.98 12.01
C TRP A 70 5.96 -14.42 11.28
N SER A 71 4.79 -14.93 11.65
CA SER A 71 3.51 -14.36 11.21
C SER A 71 2.43 -14.56 12.27
N LYS A 72 1.50 -13.58 12.38
CA LYS A 72 0.41 -13.63 13.35
C LYS A 72 -0.73 -12.69 13.02
N GLY A 73 -1.97 -13.13 13.37
CA GLY A 73 -3.16 -12.30 13.37
C GLY A 73 -3.55 -11.85 14.77
N TYR A 74 -4.16 -10.67 14.89
CA TYR A 74 -4.61 -10.04 16.13
C TYR A 74 -5.97 -9.40 15.95
N GLY A 75 -6.77 -9.45 17.01
CA GLY A 75 -8.08 -8.78 17.07
C GLY A 75 -9.14 -9.46 16.21
N TYR A 76 -10.15 -8.69 15.80
CA TYR A 76 -11.34 -9.23 15.12
C TYR A 76 -11.48 -8.62 13.72
N TYR A 77 -11.42 -9.46 12.68
CA TYR A 77 -11.65 -9.00 11.31
C TYR A 77 -13.14 -8.79 10.98
N ASP A 78 -14.03 -9.38 11.79
CA ASP A 78 -15.47 -9.09 11.82
C ASP A 78 -15.88 -8.85 13.29
N LEU A 79 -16.15 -7.58 13.62
CA LEU A 79 -16.56 -7.19 14.98
C LEU A 79 -17.94 -7.72 15.35
N SER A 80 -18.85 -7.84 14.37
CA SER A 80 -20.23 -8.27 14.61
C SER A 80 -20.32 -9.75 14.94
N LYS A 81 -19.52 -10.58 14.28
CA LYS A 81 -19.45 -12.04 14.48
C LYS A 81 -18.31 -12.46 15.41
N GLN A 82 -17.52 -11.51 15.91
CA GLN A 82 -16.32 -11.75 16.74
C GLN A 82 -15.33 -12.74 16.11
N LYS A 83 -15.11 -12.64 14.78
CA LYS A 83 -14.18 -13.49 14.07
C LYS A 83 -12.75 -13.02 14.27
N ILE A 84 -11.89 -13.91 14.79
CA ILE A 84 -10.49 -13.60 15.11
C ILE A 84 -9.65 -13.63 13.83
N ALA A 85 -8.82 -12.58 13.63
CA ALA A 85 -7.90 -12.51 12.50
C ALA A 85 -6.78 -13.56 12.62
N THR A 86 -6.48 -14.19 11.49
CA THR A 86 -5.42 -15.18 11.31
C THR A 86 -4.54 -14.76 10.13
N THR A 87 -3.46 -15.49 9.89
CA THR A 87 -2.61 -15.31 8.71
C THR A 87 -3.32 -15.57 7.38
N ASP A 88 -4.45 -16.28 7.43
CA ASP A 88 -5.26 -16.67 6.28
C ASP A 88 -6.47 -15.74 6.06
N THR A 89 -6.60 -14.69 6.89
CA THR A 89 -7.64 -13.68 6.72
C THR A 89 -7.29 -12.80 5.50
N PHE A 90 -8.27 -12.61 4.61
CA PHE A 90 -8.11 -11.77 3.41
C PHE A 90 -8.32 -10.29 3.74
N TYR A 91 -7.45 -9.45 3.20
CA TYR A 91 -7.57 -8.00 3.33
C TYR A 91 -7.48 -7.32 1.96
N ALA A 92 -8.22 -6.22 1.80
CA ALA A 92 -7.97 -5.28 0.72
C ALA A 92 -6.64 -4.56 1.01
N ILE A 93 -5.70 -4.58 0.07
CA ILE A 93 -4.35 -4.06 0.28
C ILE A 93 -4.09 -2.70 -0.38
N GLY A 94 -5.13 -2.09 -0.96
CA GLY A 94 -5.03 -0.75 -1.55
C GLY A 94 -3.88 -0.64 -2.55
N SER A 95 -3.17 0.46 -2.49
CA SER A 95 -2.13 0.80 -3.47
C SER A 95 -0.91 -0.14 -3.51
N ILE A 96 -0.76 -1.11 -2.60
CA ILE A 96 0.21 -2.20 -2.78
C ILE A 96 -0.05 -2.95 -4.10
N THR A 97 -1.30 -2.99 -4.56
CA THR A 97 -1.70 -3.52 -5.87
C THR A 97 -0.83 -3.01 -7.02
N LYS A 98 -0.35 -1.76 -6.94
CA LYS A 98 0.48 -1.16 -7.99
C LYS A 98 1.80 -1.90 -8.23
N THR A 99 2.35 -2.52 -7.19
CA THR A 99 3.58 -3.31 -7.36
C THR A 99 3.35 -4.56 -8.22
N ILE A 100 2.16 -5.17 -8.11
CA ILE A 100 1.74 -6.29 -8.97
C ILE A 100 1.56 -5.82 -10.41
N VAL A 101 0.85 -4.70 -10.61
CA VAL A 101 0.63 -4.10 -11.95
C VAL A 101 1.95 -3.73 -12.62
N GLY A 102 2.87 -3.12 -11.85
CA GLY A 102 4.21 -2.81 -12.34
C GLY A 102 5.01 -4.06 -12.72
N THR A 103 4.94 -5.12 -11.90
CA THR A 103 5.59 -6.41 -12.19
C THR A 103 5.05 -7.02 -13.49
N ALA A 104 3.72 -7.01 -13.68
CA ALA A 104 3.10 -7.52 -14.93
C ALA A 104 3.64 -6.78 -16.17
N LEU A 105 3.72 -5.45 -16.11
CA LEU A 105 4.26 -4.68 -17.23
C LEU A 105 5.76 -4.96 -17.44
N MET A 106 6.55 -5.07 -16.35
CA MET A 106 7.99 -5.31 -16.44
C MET A 106 8.33 -6.72 -16.95
N GLN A 107 7.45 -7.71 -16.77
CA GLN A 107 7.58 -9.02 -17.45
C GLN A 107 7.48 -8.90 -18.98
N LEU A 108 6.65 -8.00 -19.50
CA LEU A 108 6.55 -7.72 -20.94
C LEU A 108 7.75 -6.89 -21.44
N TYR A 109 8.30 -6.04 -20.61
CA TYR A 109 9.57 -5.34 -20.88
C TYR A 109 10.74 -6.32 -21.05
N GLU A 110 10.85 -7.35 -20.20
CA GLU A 110 11.88 -8.41 -20.34
C GLU A 110 11.75 -9.21 -21.63
N GLN A 111 10.54 -9.29 -22.18
CA GLN A 111 10.27 -9.93 -23.48
C GLN A 111 10.60 -9.02 -24.67
N GLU A 112 11.18 -7.84 -24.42
CA GLU A 112 11.52 -6.83 -25.44
C GLU A 112 10.31 -6.38 -26.30
N LEU A 113 9.08 -6.39 -25.71
CA LEU A 113 7.87 -6.01 -26.42
C LEU A 113 7.68 -4.49 -26.48
N PHE A 114 8.41 -3.75 -25.67
CA PHE A 114 8.47 -2.28 -25.65
C PHE A 114 9.71 -1.82 -24.89
N ASP A 115 10.13 -0.56 -25.13
CA ASP A 115 11.12 0.15 -24.31
C ASP A 115 10.45 1.05 -23.27
N LEU A 116 11.07 1.20 -22.09
CA LEU A 116 10.51 2.03 -21.00
C LEU A 116 10.31 3.50 -21.40
N ASP A 117 11.09 3.98 -22.38
CA ASP A 117 11.06 5.35 -22.87
C ASP A 117 10.26 5.50 -24.17
N ASP A 118 9.61 4.42 -24.64
CA ASP A 118 8.68 4.50 -25.76
C ASP A 118 7.44 5.34 -25.39
N ASP A 119 6.94 6.06 -26.41
CA ASP A 119 5.68 6.77 -26.34
C ASP A 119 4.51 5.76 -26.29
N VAL A 120 3.71 5.80 -25.23
CA VAL A 120 2.58 4.88 -25.06
C VAL A 120 1.55 4.98 -26.18
N ASN A 121 1.50 6.10 -26.92
CA ASN A 121 0.63 6.23 -28.08
C ASN A 121 0.98 5.28 -29.24
N THR A 122 2.18 4.72 -29.25
CA THR A 122 2.54 3.67 -30.22
C THR A 122 1.70 2.39 -30.03
N TYR A 123 1.20 2.19 -28.81
CA TYR A 123 0.47 0.98 -28.40
C TYR A 123 -1.03 1.25 -28.20
N LEU A 124 -1.40 2.47 -27.74
CA LEU A 124 -2.79 2.82 -27.44
C LEU A 124 -3.65 2.98 -28.70
N PRO A 125 -4.92 2.56 -28.70
CA PRO A 125 -5.86 2.80 -29.80
C PRO A 125 -6.44 4.23 -29.82
N PHE A 126 -5.93 5.13 -28.99
CA PHE A 126 -6.29 6.54 -28.90
C PHE A 126 -5.07 7.39 -28.59
N ASP A 127 -5.13 8.67 -28.97
CA ASP A 127 -4.04 9.63 -28.74
C ASP A 127 -4.12 10.19 -27.32
N LEU A 128 -3.13 9.88 -26.50
CA LEU A 128 -3.00 10.32 -25.10
C LEU A 128 -1.92 11.38 -24.99
N ARG A 129 -2.31 12.62 -24.68
CA ARG A 129 -1.41 13.74 -24.42
C ARG A 129 -1.96 14.59 -23.29
N ASN A 130 -1.06 15.22 -22.55
CA ASN A 130 -1.47 16.33 -21.69
C ASN A 130 -1.85 17.52 -22.59
N PRO A 131 -3.10 18.00 -22.55
CA PRO A 131 -3.54 19.10 -23.40
C PRO A 131 -2.77 20.40 -23.21
N ASN A 132 -2.08 20.57 -22.07
CA ASN A 132 -1.25 21.75 -21.78
C ASN A 132 0.18 21.61 -22.36
N PHE A 133 0.59 20.39 -22.71
CA PHE A 133 1.90 20.04 -23.29
C PHE A 133 1.70 19.00 -24.41
N PRO A 134 1.02 19.36 -25.51
CA PRO A 134 0.56 18.39 -26.52
C PRO A 134 1.69 17.74 -27.34
N ASP A 135 2.86 18.37 -27.38
CA ASP A 135 4.02 17.86 -28.11
C ASP A 135 4.87 16.88 -27.28
N ASP A 136 4.63 16.79 -25.97
CA ASP A 136 5.45 15.98 -25.09
C ASP A 136 4.91 14.54 -25.00
N PRO A 137 5.73 13.50 -25.26
CA PRO A 137 5.32 12.13 -25.14
C PRO A 137 5.10 11.74 -23.68
N ILE A 138 4.22 10.76 -23.47
CA ILE A 138 4.07 10.06 -22.20
C ILE A 138 4.65 8.65 -22.39
N THR A 139 5.59 8.26 -21.51
CA THR A 139 6.29 6.99 -21.61
C THR A 139 5.88 6.00 -20.53
N PHE A 140 6.18 4.71 -20.71
CA PHE A 140 5.95 3.67 -19.70
C PHE A 140 6.66 3.98 -18.39
N ARG A 141 7.93 4.45 -18.46
CA ARG A 141 8.69 4.89 -17.28
C ARG A 141 7.97 5.97 -16.50
N MET A 142 7.42 6.97 -17.19
CA MET A 142 6.70 8.07 -16.57
C MET A 142 5.41 7.61 -15.88
N LEU A 143 4.69 6.65 -16.44
CA LEU A 143 3.50 6.08 -15.81
C LEU A 143 3.88 5.29 -14.55
N LEU A 144 4.86 4.38 -14.64
CA LEU A 144 5.33 3.55 -13.52
C LEU A 144 5.91 4.37 -12.37
N SER A 145 6.47 5.55 -12.65
CA SER A 145 7.11 6.41 -11.65
C SER A 145 6.27 7.63 -11.25
N HIS A 146 5.02 7.72 -11.71
CA HIS A 146 4.14 8.87 -11.43
C HIS A 146 4.64 10.23 -11.96
N THR A 147 5.47 10.23 -13.01
CA THR A 147 5.98 11.47 -13.61
C THR A 147 5.31 11.83 -14.94
N SER A 148 4.21 11.19 -15.30
CA SER A 148 3.48 11.36 -16.56
C SER A 148 2.68 12.65 -16.69
N SER A 149 2.79 13.58 -15.75
CA SER A 149 1.95 14.79 -15.61
C SER A 149 0.46 14.52 -15.39
N LEU A 150 0.07 13.26 -15.21
CA LEU A 150 -1.25 12.89 -14.70
C LEU A 150 -1.36 13.28 -13.23
N ASN A 151 -2.53 13.77 -12.84
CA ASN A 151 -2.82 14.17 -11.47
C ASN A 151 -4.01 13.40 -10.92
N THR A 152 -4.00 13.13 -9.65
CA THR A 152 -5.19 12.65 -8.95
C THR A 152 -6.06 13.85 -8.58
N ASN A 153 -7.26 13.95 -9.15
CA ASN A 153 -8.21 14.98 -8.78
C ASN A 153 -9.30 14.44 -7.82
N GLU A 154 -9.93 15.34 -7.08
CA GLU A 154 -10.96 14.97 -6.08
C GLU A 154 -12.22 14.38 -6.72
N GLN A 155 -12.51 14.69 -7.98
CA GLN A 155 -13.68 14.17 -8.69
C GLN A 155 -13.54 12.68 -9.01
N MET A 156 -12.30 12.15 -9.11
CA MET A 156 -12.07 10.72 -9.27
C MET A 156 -12.66 9.89 -8.13
N GLN A 157 -12.79 10.42 -6.93
CA GLN A 157 -13.29 9.68 -5.78
C GLN A 157 -14.68 9.08 -6.03
N TYR A 158 -15.53 9.76 -6.80
CA TYR A 158 -16.87 9.26 -7.17
C TYR A 158 -16.84 8.12 -8.18
N TYR A 159 -15.75 7.95 -8.93
CA TYR A 159 -15.62 6.91 -9.95
C TYR A 159 -14.80 5.70 -9.50
N TRP A 160 -14.07 5.82 -8.38
CA TRP A 160 -13.22 4.76 -7.88
C TRP A 160 -14.00 3.58 -7.33
N PHE A 161 -15.14 3.84 -6.71
CA PHE A 161 -15.90 2.82 -6.03
C PHE A 161 -16.98 2.25 -6.94
N ASN A 162 -16.88 0.97 -7.25
CA ASN A 162 -17.97 0.18 -7.81
C ASN A 162 -18.46 -0.76 -6.72
N PHE A 163 -19.77 -0.75 -6.48
CA PHE A 163 -20.37 -1.57 -5.45
C PHE A 163 -21.24 -2.70 -6.01
N SER A 164 -21.30 -2.86 -7.33
CA SER A 164 -22.25 -3.74 -8.01
C SER A 164 -21.66 -5.04 -8.56
N GLY A 165 -20.52 -5.50 -8.09
CA GLY A 165 -19.94 -6.76 -8.54
C GLY A 165 -18.42 -6.76 -8.63
N ASP A 166 -17.87 -7.89 -9.05
CA ASP A 166 -16.43 -8.09 -9.22
C ASP A 166 -15.96 -7.65 -10.61
N PRO A 167 -14.67 -7.23 -10.78
CA PRO A 167 -14.07 -7.03 -12.11
C PRO A 167 -14.00 -8.35 -12.91
N PRO A 168 -13.88 -8.31 -14.26
CA PRO A 168 -13.81 -7.08 -15.04
C PRO A 168 -15.17 -6.40 -15.17
N PHE A 169 -15.15 -5.08 -15.42
CA PHE A 169 -16.38 -4.32 -15.63
C PHE A 169 -16.51 -3.95 -17.11
N ASP A 170 -17.71 -4.03 -17.68
CA ASP A 170 -17.98 -3.77 -19.11
C ASP A 170 -17.47 -2.42 -19.62
N PHE A 171 -17.34 -1.46 -18.71
CA PHE A 171 -16.90 -0.10 -19.04
C PHE A 171 -15.43 0.17 -18.68
N PHE A 172 -14.69 -0.82 -18.20
CA PHE A 172 -13.29 -0.69 -17.78
C PHE A 172 -12.47 -1.85 -18.40
N PRO A 173 -11.18 -1.61 -18.79
CA PRO A 173 -10.43 -0.36 -18.66
C PRO A 173 -10.63 0.66 -19.80
N GLU A 174 -10.73 0.23 -21.07
CA GLU A 174 -10.59 1.14 -22.21
C GLU A 174 -11.71 2.16 -22.35
N PRO A 175 -13.00 1.83 -22.37
CA PRO A 175 -14.01 2.86 -22.50
C PRO A 175 -13.90 3.93 -21.40
N PHE A 176 -13.61 3.51 -20.17
CA PHE A 176 -13.44 4.43 -19.04
C PHE A 176 -12.23 5.34 -19.23
N LEU A 177 -11.05 4.80 -19.58
CA LEU A 177 -9.83 5.57 -19.73
C LEU A 177 -9.96 6.67 -20.78
N ARG A 178 -10.58 6.34 -21.92
CA ARG A 178 -10.86 7.32 -22.98
C ARG A 178 -11.79 8.43 -22.51
N GLU A 179 -12.89 8.06 -21.88
CA GLU A 179 -13.90 9.01 -21.39
C GLU A 179 -13.39 9.85 -20.21
N PHE A 180 -12.37 9.39 -19.51
CA PHE A 180 -11.80 10.07 -18.35
C PHE A 180 -10.61 10.95 -18.71
N LEU A 181 -9.73 10.51 -19.61
CA LEU A 181 -8.45 11.17 -19.89
C LEU A 181 -8.51 12.15 -21.06
N LEU A 182 -9.43 11.97 -22.01
CA LEU A 182 -9.44 12.77 -23.23
C LEU A 182 -10.42 13.95 -23.14
N PRO A 183 -10.02 15.15 -23.66
CA PRO A 183 -10.93 16.28 -23.77
C PRO A 183 -12.21 15.92 -24.51
N GLY A 184 -13.34 16.28 -23.92
CA GLY A 184 -14.68 15.94 -24.46
C GLY A 184 -15.23 14.60 -24.00
N GLY A 185 -14.47 13.81 -23.28
CA GLY A 185 -14.95 12.58 -22.63
C GLY A 185 -15.97 12.88 -21.53
N ARG A 186 -16.86 11.93 -21.27
CA ARG A 186 -17.99 12.07 -20.33
C ARG A 186 -17.55 12.37 -18.90
N PHE A 187 -16.39 11.87 -18.49
CA PHE A 187 -15.83 12.00 -17.13
C PHE A 187 -14.58 12.89 -17.11
N TYR A 188 -14.28 13.52 -18.25
CA TYR A 188 -13.10 14.37 -18.37
C TYR A 188 -13.21 15.62 -17.49
N ASP A 189 -12.18 15.83 -16.70
CA ASP A 189 -11.96 17.08 -15.96
C ASP A 189 -10.53 17.54 -16.26
N PRO A 190 -10.31 18.80 -16.71
CA PRO A 190 -8.98 19.29 -17.05
C PRO A 190 -7.96 19.15 -15.92
N THR A 191 -8.41 19.07 -14.66
CA THR A 191 -7.53 18.93 -13.49
C THR A 191 -6.86 17.54 -13.38
N VAL A 192 -7.25 16.59 -14.23
CA VAL A 192 -6.55 15.29 -14.36
C VAL A 192 -5.14 15.47 -14.94
N TRP A 193 -4.89 16.59 -15.60
CA TRP A 193 -3.62 16.94 -16.18
C TRP A 193 -2.95 18.10 -15.44
N SER A 194 -1.65 18.02 -15.24
CA SER A 194 -0.86 19.14 -14.75
C SER A 194 -0.85 20.29 -15.75
N THR A 195 -1.01 21.52 -15.25
CA THR A 195 -0.81 22.75 -16.02
C THR A 195 0.57 23.37 -15.76
N GLU A 196 1.30 22.83 -14.77
CA GLU A 196 2.57 23.39 -14.28
C GLU A 196 3.76 22.55 -14.72
N TYR A 197 3.65 21.22 -14.66
CA TYR A 197 4.76 20.31 -14.91
C TYR A 197 4.52 19.50 -16.18
N ARG A 198 5.55 19.44 -17.04
CA ARG A 198 5.57 18.59 -18.23
C ARG A 198 5.73 17.12 -17.86
N PRO A 199 5.32 16.18 -18.75
CA PRO A 199 5.70 14.79 -18.60
C PRO A 199 7.20 14.63 -18.37
N GLY A 200 7.58 13.86 -17.33
CA GLY A 200 8.95 13.60 -16.90
C GLY A 200 9.56 14.59 -15.91
N GLU A 201 8.96 15.76 -15.68
CA GLU A 201 9.58 16.81 -14.85
C GLU A 201 9.34 16.65 -13.35
N TYR A 202 8.15 16.17 -12.98
CA TYR A 202 7.73 16.16 -11.58
C TYR A 202 6.81 14.98 -11.28
N ALA A 203 7.02 14.33 -10.14
CA ALA A 203 6.19 13.22 -9.73
C ALA A 203 4.91 13.70 -9.03
N MET A 204 3.77 13.28 -9.60
CA MET A 204 2.43 13.46 -9.05
C MET A 204 1.76 12.10 -8.99
N TYR A 205 1.50 11.63 -7.79
CA TYR A 205 0.88 10.32 -7.61
C TYR A 205 -0.49 10.25 -8.30
N ALA A 206 -0.63 9.36 -9.28
CA ALA A 206 -1.84 9.23 -10.08
C ALA A 206 -2.30 7.77 -10.19
N ASN A 207 -3.47 7.46 -9.61
CA ASN A 207 -4.04 6.12 -9.68
C ASN A 207 -4.38 5.72 -11.11
N VAL A 208 -4.96 6.62 -11.89
CA VAL A 208 -5.34 6.39 -13.29
C VAL A 208 -4.14 6.00 -14.18
N GLY A 209 -2.93 6.38 -13.80
CA GLY A 209 -1.72 5.92 -14.49
C GLY A 209 -1.56 4.40 -14.42
N PHE A 210 -1.90 3.79 -13.28
CA PHE A 210 -1.85 2.34 -13.10
C PHE A 210 -3.04 1.61 -13.74
N ASP A 211 -4.19 2.26 -13.84
CA ASP A 211 -5.30 1.75 -14.65
C ASP A 211 -4.91 1.72 -16.14
N LEU A 212 -4.18 2.75 -16.61
CA LEU A 212 -3.65 2.77 -17.96
C LEU A 212 -2.55 1.70 -18.18
N ILE A 213 -1.67 1.48 -17.20
CA ILE A 213 -0.67 0.40 -17.26
C ILE A 213 -1.35 -0.96 -17.40
N SER A 214 -2.41 -1.25 -16.65
CA SER A 214 -3.13 -2.53 -16.78
C SER A 214 -3.71 -2.73 -18.17
N TYR A 215 -4.22 -1.65 -18.78
CA TYR A 215 -4.71 -1.71 -20.16
C TYR A 215 -3.56 -1.92 -21.17
N LEU A 216 -2.41 -1.30 -20.95
CA LEU A 216 -1.22 -1.53 -21.78
C LEU A 216 -0.73 -2.98 -21.66
N VAL A 217 -0.82 -3.60 -20.45
CA VAL A 217 -0.54 -5.02 -20.28
C VAL A 217 -1.49 -5.86 -21.17
N GLU A 218 -2.80 -5.58 -21.17
CA GLU A 218 -3.77 -6.29 -22.01
C GLU A 218 -3.45 -6.16 -23.51
N ILE A 219 -3.16 -4.94 -23.96
CA ILE A 219 -2.88 -4.68 -25.38
C ILE A 219 -1.59 -5.39 -25.83
N ILE A 220 -0.53 -5.30 -25.03
CA ILE A 220 0.79 -5.80 -25.41
C ILE A 220 0.85 -7.32 -25.31
N SER A 221 0.26 -7.92 -24.26
CA SER A 221 0.24 -9.36 -24.07
C SER A 221 -0.81 -10.07 -24.94
N GLY A 222 -1.91 -9.39 -25.25
CA GLY A 222 -3.11 -9.98 -25.85
C GLY A 222 -3.95 -10.80 -24.87
N GLU A 223 -3.65 -10.75 -23.57
CA GLU A 223 -4.36 -11.45 -22.50
C GLU A 223 -5.15 -10.44 -21.63
N PRO A 224 -6.36 -10.78 -21.15
CA PRO A 224 -7.02 -9.98 -20.13
C PRO A 224 -6.12 -9.78 -18.90
N PHE A 225 -6.08 -8.58 -18.33
CA PHE A 225 -5.16 -8.24 -17.23
C PHE A 225 -5.29 -9.17 -16.03
N LEU A 226 -6.52 -9.55 -15.66
CA LEU A 226 -6.75 -10.47 -14.54
C LEU A 226 -6.16 -11.85 -14.79
N ASP A 227 -6.35 -12.37 -16.00
CA ASP A 227 -5.83 -13.67 -16.43
C ASP A 227 -4.30 -13.64 -16.50
N TYR A 228 -3.74 -12.53 -16.99
CA TYR A 228 -2.29 -12.29 -17.01
C TYR A 228 -1.68 -12.35 -15.59
N CYS A 229 -2.26 -11.62 -14.64
CA CYS A 229 -1.77 -11.65 -13.25
C CYS A 229 -1.86 -13.06 -12.65
N ASP A 230 -2.96 -13.77 -12.89
CA ASP A 230 -3.16 -15.12 -12.39
C ASP A 230 -2.12 -16.10 -12.98
N ALA A 231 -1.90 -16.05 -14.29
CA ALA A 231 -1.02 -16.98 -15.00
C ALA A 231 0.47 -16.70 -14.76
N HIS A 232 0.85 -15.43 -14.72
CA HIS A 232 2.26 -15.03 -14.78
C HIS A 232 2.82 -14.54 -13.42
N ILE A 233 1.97 -14.27 -12.42
CA ILE A 233 2.42 -13.80 -11.10
C ILE A 233 1.85 -14.69 -9.99
N PHE A 234 0.53 -14.79 -9.85
CA PHE A 234 -0.06 -15.44 -8.67
C PHE A 234 0.17 -16.96 -8.67
N SER A 235 -0.10 -17.65 -9.77
CA SER A 235 0.11 -19.10 -9.87
C SER A 235 1.59 -19.50 -9.75
N PRO A 236 2.55 -18.85 -10.45
CA PRO A 236 3.97 -19.15 -10.29
C PRO A 236 4.50 -18.98 -8.87
N LEU A 237 3.96 -17.98 -8.13
CA LEU A 237 4.36 -17.71 -6.75
C LEU A 237 3.52 -18.48 -5.70
N ASP A 238 2.65 -19.40 -6.12
CA ASP A 238 1.74 -20.15 -5.22
C ASP A 238 0.82 -19.23 -4.37
N MET A 239 0.40 -18.09 -4.93
CA MET A 239 -0.47 -17.09 -4.29
C MET A 239 -1.96 -17.43 -4.52
N LYS A 240 -2.41 -18.55 -3.99
CA LYS A 240 -3.77 -19.11 -4.23
C LYS A 240 -4.90 -18.29 -3.59
N HIS A 241 -4.55 -17.47 -2.62
CA HIS A 241 -5.46 -16.63 -1.83
C HIS A 241 -5.29 -15.16 -2.20
N THR A 242 -5.03 -14.89 -3.49
CA THR A 242 -4.82 -13.54 -4.02
C THR A 242 -5.67 -13.32 -5.26
N GLY A 243 -6.27 -12.15 -5.39
CA GLY A 243 -7.03 -11.80 -6.58
C GLY A 243 -7.87 -10.56 -6.42
N PHE A 244 -8.44 -10.12 -7.53
CA PHE A 244 -9.28 -8.92 -7.60
C PHE A 244 -10.77 -9.23 -7.36
N ASN A 245 -11.17 -10.48 -7.58
CA ASN A 245 -12.56 -10.92 -7.53
C ASN A 245 -12.88 -11.52 -6.17
N LEU A 246 -13.75 -10.89 -5.41
CA LEU A 246 -14.18 -11.40 -4.10
C LEU A 246 -14.93 -12.72 -4.18
N SER A 247 -15.59 -13.00 -5.33
CA SER A 247 -16.26 -14.30 -5.58
C SER A 247 -15.32 -15.50 -5.61
N ARG A 248 -14.01 -15.29 -5.72
CA ARG A 248 -12.99 -16.35 -5.62
C ARG A 248 -12.74 -16.82 -4.19
N PHE A 249 -13.15 -16.03 -3.20
CA PHE A 249 -12.85 -16.28 -1.80
C PHE A 249 -14.10 -16.70 -1.02
N ASP A 250 -13.87 -17.40 0.07
CA ASP A 250 -14.90 -17.52 1.10
C ASP A 250 -15.08 -16.13 1.76
N ILE A 251 -16.17 -15.46 1.42
CA ILE A 251 -16.49 -14.12 1.90
C ILE A 251 -16.50 -14.03 3.43
N ASP A 252 -16.72 -15.15 4.09
CA ASP A 252 -16.70 -15.24 5.54
C ASP A 252 -15.28 -15.19 6.13
N GLN A 253 -14.24 -15.21 5.31
CA GLN A 253 -12.82 -15.02 5.69
C GLN A 253 -12.26 -13.66 5.29
N VAL A 254 -13.05 -12.82 4.64
CA VAL A 254 -12.64 -11.48 4.22
C VAL A 254 -12.85 -10.49 5.36
N ALA A 255 -11.82 -9.69 5.63
CA ALA A 255 -11.86 -8.66 6.67
C ALA A 255 -12.83 -7.52 6.29
N ILE A 256 -13.75 -7.23 7.21
CA ILE A 256 -14.67 -6.11 7.05
C ILE A 256 -13.93 -4.80 7.34
N PRO A 257 -13.91 -3.84 6.41
CA PRO A 257 -13.29 -2.54 6.64
C PRO A 257 -14.12 -1.68 7.59
N TYR A 258 -13.47 -1.09 8.59
CA TYR A 258 -14.10 -0.26 9.60
C TYR A 258 -13.48 1.13 9.66
N GLN A 259 -14.33 2.15 9.72
CA GLN A 259 -13.93 3.51 10.08
C GLN A 259 -14.23 3.77 11.54
N ARG A 260 -13.26 4.32 12.29
CA ARG A 260 -13.46 4.70 13.68
C ARG A 260 -13.78 6.19 13.80
N PHE A 261 -14.96 6.52 14.35
CA PHE A 261 -15.36 7.88 14.61
C PHE A 261 -15.91 8.02 16.02
N LYS A 262 -15.45 9.01 16.79
CA LYS A 262 -15.84 9.25 18.20
C LYS A 262 -15.82 7.97 19.07
N GLY A 263 -14.83 7.10 18.84
CA GLY A 263 -14.65 5.86 19.63
C GLY A 263 -15.51 4.68 19.19
N LYS A 264 -16.37 4.84 18.20
CA LYS A 264 -17.19 3.76 17.62
C LYS A 264 -16.65 3.36 16.25
N TYR A 265 -16.86 2.10 15.89
CA TYR A 265 -16.54 1.56 14.57
C TYR A 265 -17.80 1.53 13.70
N TYR A 266 -17.64 1.91 12.45
CA TYR A 266 -18.68 1.93 11.42
C TYR A 266 -18.16 1.16 10.21
N THR A 267 -19.00 0.31 9.63
CA THR A 267 -18.72 -0.34 8.35
C THR A 267 -18.84 0.66 7.22
N ILE A 268 -18.31 0.32 6.04
CA ILE A 268 -18.48 1.19 4.86
C ILE A 268 -19.94 1.39 4.48
N ASN A 269 -20.82 0.41 4.69
CA ASN A 269 -22.25 0.58 4.44
C ASN A 269 -22.88 1.66 5.33
N GLU A 270 -22.46 1.71 6.60
CA GLU A 270 -22.96 2.70 7.55
C GLU A 270 -22.50 4.12 7.24
N ILE A 271 -21.40 4.26 6.49
CA ILE A 271 -20.85 5.56 6.06
C ILE A 271 -20.94 5.78 4.56
N ALA A 272 -21.59 4.88 3.81
CA ALA A 272 -21.69 4.94 2.34
C ALA A 272 -22.32 6.24 1.83
N PHE A 273 -23.19 6.87 2.61
CA PHE A 273 -23.77 8.17 2.27
C PHE A 273 -22.71 9.27 2.08
N LEU A 274 -21.50 9.10 2.63
CA LEU A 274 -20.36 10.01 2.40
C LEU A 274 -19.75 9.83 1.01
N PHE A 275 -20.02 8.70 0.34
CA PHE A 275 -19.46 8.32 -0.96
C PHE A 275 -20.53 8.28 -2.08
N GLY A 276 -21.79 8.63 -1.76
CA GLY A 276 -22.90 8.75 -2.72
C GLY A 276 -23.73 7.50 -2.93
N GLU A 277 -23.17 6.31 -2.84
CA GLU A 277 -23.88 5.02 -3.01
C GLU A 277 -23.53 4.03 -1.91
N ALA A 278 -24.50 3.25 -1.47
CA ALA A 278 -24.28 2.15 -0.53
C ALA A 278 -23.84 0.90 -1.30
N PRO A 279 -22.74 0.23 -0.92
CA PRO A 279 -22.38 -1.04 -1.52
C PRO A 279 -23.44 -2.11 -1.17
N PRO A 280 -23.63 -3.13 -2.03
CA PRO A 280 -24.57 -4.22 -1.75
C PRO A 280 -24.10 -5.07 -0.58
N ASP A 281 -22.81 -5.06 -0.30
CA ASP A 281 -22.17 -5.71 0.85
C ASP A 281 -21.15 -4.77 1.51
N GLN A 282 -20.43 -5.27 2.52
CA GLN A 282 -19.53 -4.48 3.37
C GLN A 282 -18.10 -4.39 2.84
N TYR A 283 -17.85 -4.75 1.57
CA TYR A 283 -16.50 -4.88 1.03
C TYR A 283 -16.22 -3.87 -0.08
N TRP A 284 -14.97 -3.45 -0.20
CA TRP A 284 -14.55 -2.58 -1.28
C TRP A 284 -14.48 -3.32 -2.61
N ARG A 285 -15.11 -2.74 -3.63
CA ARG A 285 -14.90 -3.08 -5.03
C ARG A 285 -14.57 -1.80 -5.76
N LEU A 286 -13.34 -1.74 -6.25
CA LEU A 286 -12.87 -0.54 -6.95
C LEU A 286 -13.14 -0.71 -8.45
N ARG A 287 -13.72 0.30 -9.06
CA ARG A 287 -13.84 0.35 -10.52
C ARG A 287 -12.44 0.40 -11.15
N CYS A 288 -11.57 1.24 -10.57
CA CYS A 288 -10.15 1.33 -10.90
C CYS A 288 -9.35 0.29 -10.09
N TYR A 289 -9.72 -1.00 -10.22
CA TYR A 289 -9.15 -2.08 -9.44
C TYR A 289 -7.64 -2.28 -9.63
N PRO A 290 -7.00 -1.98 -10.79
CA PRO A 290 -5.55 -2.10 -10.92
C PRO A 290 -4.80 -1.13 -10.03
N ALA A 291 -5.39 0.03 -9.72
CA ALA A 291 -4.74 1.00 -8.84
C ALA A 291 -4.78 0.62 -7.36
N GLY A 292 -5.67 -0.32 -6.93
CA GLY A 292 -5.81 -0.59 -5.49
C GLY A 292 -6.81 -1.65 -5.07
N GLY A 293 -7.31 -2.48 -5.98
CA GLY A 293 -8.43 -3.41 -5.73
C GLY A 293 -8.05 -4.83 -5.34
N LEU A 294 -6.77 -5.13 -5.11
CA LEU A 294 -6.32 -6.49 -4.81
C LEU A 294 -6.67 -6.90 -3.38
N TYR A 295 -7.12 -8.13 -3.23
CA TYR A 295 -7.29 -8.83 -1.96
C TYR A 295 -6.28 -9.96 -1.84
N THR A 296 -5.71 -10.14 -0.66
CA THR A 296 -4.71 -11.17 -0.40
C THR A 296 -4.59 -11.49 1.08
N THR A 297 -3.80 -12.51 1.41
CA THR A 297 -3.35 -12.84 2.77
C THR A 297 -1.91 -12.40 2.98
N VAL A 298 -1.45 -12.28 4.25
CA VAL A 298 -0.04 -11.95 4.48
C VAL A 298 0.88 -13.07 4.00
N SER A 299 0.43 -14.32 4.01
CA SER A 299 1.18 -15.47 3.51
C SER A 299 1.44 -15.35 2.02
N ASP A 300 0.38 -15.14 1.23
CA ASP A 300 0.53 -15.02 -0.24
C ASP A 300 1.37 -13.79 -0.62
N LEU A 301 1.11 -12.63 -0.03
CA LEU A 301 1.88 -11.44 -0.37
C LEU A 301 3.35 -11.56 0.03
N SER A 302 3.68 -12.39 1.05
CA SER A 302 5.06 -12.66 1.41
C SER A 302 5.83 -13.39 0.31
N HIS A 303 5.18 -14.27 -0.46
CA HIS A 303 5.81 -14.95 -1.60
C HIS A 303 6.25 -13.94 -2.67
N PHE A 304 5.38 -12.97 -2.97
CA PHE A 304 5.69 -11.88 -3.88
C PHE A 304 6.84 -10.99 -3.36
N LEU A 305 6.80 -10.62 -2.07
CA LEU A 305 7.86 -9.82 -1.49
C LEU A 305 9.20 -10.57 -1.47
N ILE A 306 9.21 -11.87 -1.12
CA ILE A 306 10.41 -12.71 -1.17
C ILE A 306 10.96 -12.77 -2.60
N ALA A 307 10.11 -12.92 -3.62
CA ALA A 307 10.58 -12.91 -5.00
C ALA A 307 11.35 -11.62 -5.31
N HIS A 308 10.83 -10.46 -4.94
CA HIS A 308 11.52 -9.17 -5.14
C HIS A 308 12.79 -9.03 -4.29
N MET A 309 12.79 -9.51 -3.04
CA MET A 309 13.98 -9.51 -2.18
C MET A 309 15.07 -10.44 -2.73
N ASN A 310 14.68 -11.54 -3.40
CA ASN A 310 15.57 -12.59 -3.92
C ASN A 310 15.68 -12.54 -5.45
N ASN A 311 15.96 -11.36 -6.01
CA ASN A 311 16.29 -11.16 -7.42
C ASN A 311 15.24 -11.75 -8.42
N GLY A 312 13.98 -11.67 -8.10
CA GLY A 312 12.86 -12.15 -8.91
C GLY A 312 12.48 -13.62 -8.69
N ILE A 313 13.08 -14.31 -7.70
CA ILE A 313 12.92 -15.76 -7.49
C ILE A 313 12.19 -16.05 -6.17
N TYR A 314 11.15 -16.88 -6.24
CA TYR A 314 10.52 -17.50 -5.08
C TYR A 314 10.45 -19.02 -5.26
N ASN A 315 10.95 -19.77 -4.27
CA ASN A 315 10.91 -21.24 -4.24
C ASN A 315 11.40 -21.90 -5.54
N GLY A 316 12.44 -21.33 -6.17
CA GLY A 316 13.01 -21.79 -7.44
C GLY A 316 12.25 -21.37 -8.68
N THR A 317 11.13 -20.66 -8.56
CA THR A 317 10.37 -20.07 -9.68
C THR A 317 10.78 -18.63 -9.87
N GLN A 318 11.24 -18.27 -11.06
CA GLN A 318 11.59 -16.89 -11.44
C GLN A 318 10.41 -16.21 -12.12
N ILE A 319 10.06 -15.01 -11.67
CA ILE A 319 9.03 -14.16 -12.26
C ILE A 319 9.59 -12.91 -12.93
N LEU A 320 10.80 -12.49 -12.55
CA LEU A 320 11.55 -11.39 -13.13
C LEU A 320 13.04 -11.71 -13.11
N GLU A 321 13.79 -11.16 -14.05
CA GLU A 321 15.26 -11.18 -14.00
C GLU A 321 15.76 -10.21 -12.92
N LYS A 322 16.96 -10.50 -12.38
CA LYS A 322 17.59 -9.66 -11.36
C LYS A 322 17.72 -8.20 -11.80
N GLU A 323 18.17 -7.99 -13.02
CA GLU A 323 18.42 -6.68 -13.59
C GLU A 323 17.13 -5.84 -13.66
N THR A 324 15.99 -6.49 -13.94
CA THR A 324 14.68 -5.85 -13.95
C THR A 324 14.22 -5.51 -12.53
N VAL A 325 14.42 -6.40 -11.58
CA VAL A 325 14.14 -6.11 -10.16
C VAL A 325 14.97 -4.91 -9.70
N ASP A 326 16.29 -4.92 -9.96
CA ASP A 326 17.17 -3.80 -9.60
C ASP A 326 16.68 -2.48 -10.24
N LEU A 327 16.28 -2.51 -11.52
CA LEU A 327 15.76 -1.33 -12.23
C LEU A 327 14.46 -0.79 -11.63
N MET A 328 13.56 -1.68 -11.21
CA MET A 328 12.30 -1.30 -10.55
C MET A 328 12.53 -0.56 -9.24
N HIS A 329 13.58 -0.91 -8.53
CA HIS A 329 13.92 -0.35 -7.22
C HIS A 329 14.84 0.87 -7.27
N VAL A 330 15.23 1.37 -8.44
CA VAL A 330 15.97 2.63 -8.57
C VAL A 330 15.01 3.82 -8.66
N ILE A 331 15.25 4.87 -7.87
CA ILE A 331 14.49 6.12 -7.96
C ILE A 331 14.63 6.70 -9.36
N GLN A 332 13.51 6.94 -10.03
CA GLN A 332 13.51 7.37 -11.42
C GLN A 332 13.80 8.87 -11.57
N PRO A 333 14.35 9.30 -12.73
CA PRO A 333 14.57 10.71 -13.02
C PRO A 333 13.30 11.56 -12.85
N GLY A 334 13.43 12.79 -12.36
CA GLY A 334 12.30 13.68 -12.10
C GLY A 334 11.47 13.33 -10.88
N ASN A 335 11.84 12.26 -10.14
CA ASN A 335 11.03 11.76 -9.03
C ASN A 335 11.53 12.27 -7.67
N GLN A 336 10.93 13.36 -7.18
CA GLN A 336 11.26 13.98 -5.89
C GLN A 336 10.56 13.31 -4.70
N ILE A 337 9.62 12.38 -4.93
CA ILE A 337 8.91 11.66 -3.87
C ILE A 337 9.52 10.29 -3.56
N GLY A 338 10.66 9.97 -4.19
CA GLY A 338 11.37 8.72 -3.94
C GLY A 338 10.66 7.50 -4.54
N TYR A 339 10.26 7.57 -5.83
CA TYR A 339 9.58 6.45 -6.50
C TYR A 339 10.48 5.83 -7.58
N GLY A 340 10.56 4.50 -7.57
CA GLY A 340 11.10 3.69 -8.65
C GLY A 340 10.02 3.37 -9.69
N LEU A 341 10.06 2.17 -10.28
CA LEU A 341 9.02 1.68 -11.18
C LEU A 341 8.00 0.86 -10.35
N ALA A 342 6.91 1.50 -9.96
CA ALA A 342 5.85 0.98 -9.06
C ALA A 342 6.27 0.70 -7.60
N TRP A 343 7.49 1.03 -7.22
CA TRP A 343 8.02 0.85 -5.85
C TRP A 343 8.42 2.18 -5.23
N SER A 344 8.06 2.41 -3.98
CA SER A 344 8.42 3.62 -3.26
C SER A 344 9.60 3.39 -2.33
N HIS A 345 10.49 4.39 -2.24
CA HIS A 345 11.53 4.45 -1.23
C HIS A 345 11.04 5.29 -0.06
N GLN A 346 11.12 4.74 1.12
CA GLN A 346 10.78 5.47 2.32
C GLN A 346 12.00 6.22 2.82
N ALA A 347 11.82 7.48 3.21
CA ALA A 347 12.90 8.30 3.76
C ALA A 347 13.52 7.75 5.07
N ILE A 348 12.99 6.63 5.57
CA ILE A 348 13.37 6.00 6.83
C ILE A 348 14.11 4.71 6.51
N ALA A 349 15.35 4.60 6.97
CA ALA A 349 16.10 3.35 7.10
C ALA A 349 16.24 2.52 5.80
N ASP A 350 16.41 3.17 4.66
CA ASP A 350 16.56 2.51 3.34
C ASP A 350 15.46 1.48 3.04
N LEU A 351 14.23 1.75 3.50
CA LEU A 351 13.09 0.89 3.28
C LEU A 351 12.51 1.12 1.88
N GLN A 352 12.23 0.04 1.19
CA GLN A 352 11.56 0.02 -0.10
C GLN A 352 10.26 -0.77 0.00
N GLY A 353 9.26 -0.41 -0.80
CA GLY A 353 7.99 -1.11 -0.80
C GLY A 353 6.83 -0.23 -1.20
N HIS A 354 5.65 -0.52 -0.66
CA HIS A 354 4.45 0.28 -0.90
C HIS A 354 3.49 0.23 0.29
N GLY A 355 2.83 1.34 0.54
CA GLY A 355 1.67 1.42 1.43
C GLY A 355 0.37 1.31 0.65
N GLY A 356 -0.68 0.86 1.31
CA GLY A 356 -2.03 0.82 0.77
C GLY A 356 -3.03 1.36 1.77
N ASP A 357 -3.84 2.32 1.35
CA ASP A 357 -4.86 2.97 2.17
C ASP A 357 -6.19 3.01 1.42
N LEU A 358 -7.21 2.48 2.05
CA LEU A 358 -8.61 2.59 1.66
C LEU A 358 -9.42 2.95 2.91
N PRO A 359 -10.60 3.59 2.78
CA PRO A 359 -11.41 3.81 3.96
C PRO A 359 -11.68 2.51 4.71
N GLY A 360 -11.18 2.42 5.95
CA GLY A 360 -11.29 1.22 6.79
C GLY A 360 -10.30 0.10 6.49
N ALA A 361 -9.28 0.33 5.68
CA ALA A 361 -8.20 -0.62 5.45
C ALA A 361 -6.85 0.10 5.35
N ASP A 362 -5.84 -0.44 6.03
CA ASP A 362 -4.46 0.05 6.02
C ASP A 362 -3.53 -1.14 5.79
N ALA A 363 -2.59 -1.03 4.87
CA ALA A 363 -1.69 -2.10 4.51
C ALA A 363 -0.29 -1.57 4.21
N TRP A 364 0.73 -2.33 4.58
CA TRP A 364 2.13 -2.01 4.24
C TRP A 364 2.92 -3.26 3.91
N MET A 365 3.70 -3.14 2.87
CA MET A 365 4.69 -4.11 2.43
C MET A 365 6.01 -3.38 2.23
N LEU A 366 6.97 -3.62 3.10
CA LEU A 366 8.28 -2.96 3.11
C LEU A 366 9.39 -3.95 3.31
N TYR A 367 10.56 -3.67 2.73
CA TYR A 367 11.78 -4.41 3.01
C TYR A 367 13.00 -3.50 3.05
N ASN A 368 14.03 -3.94 3.75
CA ASN A 368 15.38 -3.37 3.75
C ASN A 368 16.29 -4.35 3.04
N GLN A 369 16.82 -3.95 1.88
CA GLN A 369 17.70 -4.82 1.08
C GLN A 369 19.04 -5.10 1.76
N THR A 370 19.60 -4.11 2.46
CA THR A 370 20.89 -4.25 3.15
C THR A 370 20.80 -5.22 4.32
N GLU A 371 19.71 -5.15 5.09
CA GLU A 371 19.45 -6.01 6.25
C GLU A 371 18.78 -7.32 5.86
N ASP A 372 18.33 -7.46 4.61
CA ASP A 372 17.56 -8.60 4.09
C ASP A 372 16.35 -8.93 4.99
N ILE A 373 15.58 -7.92 5.35
CA ILE A 373 14.37 -8.02 6.19
C ILE A 373 13.18 -7.46 5.44
N GLY A 374 12.12 -8.27 5.34
CA GLY A 374 10.81 -7.86 4.85
C GLY A 374 9.77 -7.83 5.97
N VAL A 375 8.85 -6.89 5.90
CA VAL A 375 7.73 -6.77 6.83
C VAL A 375 6.47 -6.46 6.04
N ILE A 376 5.41 -7.22 6.32
CA ILE A 376 4.07 -6.96 5.81
C ILE A 376 3.13 -6.84 7.00
N TYR A 377 2.20 -5.88 6.95
CA TYR A 377 1.01 -5.94 7.78
C TYR A 377 -0.23 -5.44 7.04
N PHE A 378 -1.39 -5.96 7.45
CA PHE A 378 -2.72 -5.51 7.02
C PHE A 378 -3.57 -5.23 8.25
N ALA A 379 -4.41 -4.20 8.18
CA ALA A 379 -5.39 -3.87 9.21
C ALA A 379 -6.73 -3.50 8.57
N ASN A 380 -7.82 -3.88 9.22
CA ASN A 380 -9.18 -3.54 8.78
C ASN A 380 -9.71 -2.26 9.44
N GLY A 381 -8.87 -1.27 9.51
CA GLY A 381 -9.18 0.05 10.03
C GLY A 381 -8.10 1.02 9.61
N ASN A 382 -8.43 2.28 9.49
CA ASN A 382 -7.44 3.33 9.41
C ASN A 382 -7.79 4.48 10.35
N PRO A 383 -6.79 5.21 10.88
CA PRO A 383 -7.05 6.36 11.71
C PRO A 383 -7.65 7.47 10.87
N LEU A 384 -8.86 7.93 11.21
CA LEU A 384 -9.36 9.18 10.66
C LEU A 384 -8.36 10.29 10.97
N TYR A 385 -7.84 10.94 9.96
CA TYR A 385 -6.79 11.96 9.99
C TYR A 385 -7.00 13.13 10.97
N SER A 386 -8.17 13.23 11.58
CA SER A 386 -8.56 14.39 12.40
C SER A 386 -8.58 14.16 13.92
N ALA A 387 -8.45 12.94 14.41
CA ALA A 387 -8.75 12.65 15.82
C ALA A 387 -7.53 12.41 16.73
N SER A 388 -6.34 12.21 16.15
CA SER A 388 -5.12 12.03 16.95
C SER A 388 -4.32 13.33 17.06
N PRO A 389 -3.99 13.81 18.28
CA PRO A 389 -3.09 14.95 18.46
C PRO A 389 -1.68 14.72 17.94
N LEU A 390 -1.32 13.46 17.62
CA LEU A 390 0.00 13.03 17.16
C LEU A 390 0.04 12.72 15.66
N GLY A 391 -1.07 12.99 14.93
CA GLY A 391 -1.21 12.56 13.53
C GLY A 391 -1.48 11.07 13.41
N GLY A 392 -2.25 10.63 12.41
CA GLY A 392 -2.63 9.22 12.19
C GLY A 392 -1.45 8.27 11.92
N TRP A 393 -0.28 8.81 11.60
CA TRP A 393 0.95 8.09 11.21
C TRP A 393 1.75 7.51 12.38
N PHE A 394 1.66 8.08 13.57
CA PHE A 394 2.51 7.69 14.69
C PHE A 394 2.31 6.23 15.14
N PRO A 395 1.07 5.71 15.30
CA PRO A 395 0.88 4.31 15.64
C PRO A 395 1.40 3.35 14.56
N PHE A 396 1.22 3.69 13.28
CA PHE A 396 1.73 2.97 12.14
C PHE A 396 3.27 2.84 12.18
N ILE A 397 3.99 3.95 12.32
CA ILE A 397 5.45 3.95 12.46
C ILE A 397 5.89 3.06 13.61
N LEU A 398 5.20 3.10 14.75
CA LEU A 398 5.51 2.25 15.90
C LEU A 398 5.23 0.77 15.67
N ILE A 399 4.20 0.43 14.89
CA ILE A 399 3.93 -0.96 14.49
C ILE A 399 5.06 -1.46 13.60
N LEU A 400 5.40 -0.75 12.54
CA LEU A 400 6.51 -1.10 11.65
C LEU A 400 7.82 -1.23 12.42
N TYR A 401 8.19 -0.22 13.21
CA TYR A 401 9.37 -0.27 14.06
C TYR A 401 9.38 -1.50 14.98
N SER A 402 8.21 -1.86 15.54
CA SER A 402 8.10 -3.03 16.41
C SER A 402 8.31 -4.33 15.65
N LEU A 403 7.83 -4.42 14.40
CA LEU A 403 8.00 -5.59 13.55
C LEU A 403 9.47 -5.74 13.12
N PHE A 404 10.12 -4.69 12.65
CA PHE A 404 11.55 -4.73 12.29
C PHE A 404 12.45 -5.04 13.48
N THR A 405 12.17 -4.50 14.67
CA THR A 405 13.00 -4.78 15.87
C THR A 405 12.73 -6.17 16.48
N LYS A 406 11.60 -6.81 16.15
CA LYS A 406 11.31 -8.17 16.62
C LYS A 406 12.27 -9.19 16.01
N GLU A 407 12.69 -8.99 14.77
CA GLU A 407 13.61 -9.89 14.08
C GLU A 407 14.91 -10.10 14.88
N GLY A 408 15.61 -9.03 15.25
CA GLY A 408 16.84 -9.14 16.07
C GLY A 408 16.62 -9.89 17.39
N THR A 409 15.43 -9.74 18.00
CA THR A 409 15.06 -10.49 19.21
C THR A 409 14.86 -11.99 18.93
N LEU A 410 14.25 -12.35 17.79
CA LEU A 410 14.03 -13.75 17.40
C LEU A 410 15.34 -14.50 17.15
N ARG A 411 16.41 -13.81 16.73
CA ARG A 411 17.74 -14.38 16.50
C ARG A 411 18.62 -14.42 17.75
N GLY A 412 18.19 -13.81 18.85
CA GLY A 412 19.03 -13.69 20.05
C GLY A 412 20.17 -12.67 19.91
N GLU A 413 20.09 -11.78 18.91
CA GLU A 413 21.05 -10.69 18.70
C GLU A 413 20.77 -9.54 19.65
N THR A 414 21.83 -8.95 20.23
CA THR A 414 21.70 -7.73 21.03
C THR A 414 21.35 -6.57 20.12
N LYS A 415 20.25 -5.89 20.45
CA LYS A 415 19.62 -4.76 19.76
C LYS A 415 20.59 -3.95 18.89
N GLN A 416 20.42 -3.99 17.58
CA GLN A 416 20.84 -2.93 16.69
C GLN A 416 19.89 -1.74 16.93
N GLU A 417 20.43 -0.59 17.28
CA GLU A 417 19.66 0.65 17.42
C GLU A 417 19.29 1.16 16.03
N PHE A 418 18.06 0.95 15.62
CA PHE A 418 17.48 1.76 14.57
C PHE A 418 17.37 3.19 15.08
N THR A 419 18.24 4.07 14.64
CA THR A 419 18.17 5.50 14.94
C THR A 419 17.02 6.11 14.12
N VAL A 420 15.87 6.26 14.76
CA VAL A 420 14.81 7.12 14.25
C VAL A 420 15.33 8.56 14.36
N SER A 421 15.76 9.15 13.25
CA SER A 421 16.27 10.51 13.25
C SER A 421 15.16 11.50 13.70
N SER A 422 15.55 12.58 14.38
CA SER A 422 14.64 13.66 14.79
C SER A 422 13.92 14.32 13.60
N ASP A 423 14.40 14.11 12.39
CA ASP A 423 13.86 14.64 11.15
C ASP A 423 12.53 14.01 10.74
N LEU A 424 12.18 12.84 11.33
CA LEU A 424 10.88 12.19 11.14
C LEU A 424 9.69 13.08 11.53
N PHE A 425 9.89 13.98 12.47
CA PHE A 425 8.84 14.90 12.95
C PHE A 425 8.51 16.04 11.99
N PHE A 426 9.41 16.31 11.02
CA PHE A 426 9.26 17.43 10.07
C PHE A 426 8.86 17.01 8.65
N MET A 427 8.94 15.73 8.29
CA MET A 427 8.65 15.24 6.92
C MET A 427 7.25 14.68 6.71
N THR A 428 6.37 14.73 7.69
CA THR A 428 5.00 14.21 7.63
C THR A 428 4.09 14.78 6.52
N PRO A 429 4.34 15.93 5.88
CA PRO A 429 3.52 16.39 4.76
C PRO A 429 3.86 15.82 3.40
N LEU A 430 5.04 15.15 3.24
CA LEU A 430 5.58 14.80 1.92
C LEU A 430 5.36 13.33 1.51
N ILE A 431 5.04 12.44 2.45
CA ILE A 431 5.09 10.98 2.22
C ILE A 431 3.76 10.40 1.76
N VAL A 432 2.64 11.10 1.92
CA VAL A 432 1.35 10.68 1.37
C VAL A 432 0.68 11.84 0.69
N PRO A 433 0.31 11.68 -0.57
CA PRO A 433 -0.60 12.61 -1.22
C PRO A 433 -1.84 12.72 -0.32
N ARG A 434 -2.30 13.95 -0.08
CA ARG A 434 -3.55 14.27 0.63
C ARG A 434 -4.75 13.71 -0.16
N GLN A 435 -4.91 12.41 -0.23
CA GLN A 435 -5.74 11.75 -1.23
C GLN A 435 -7.13 11.33 -0.75
N CYS A 436 -7.52 11.62 0.46
CA CYS A 436 -8.91 11.50 0.89
C CYS A 436 -9.25 12.65 1.83
N HIS A 437 -9.30 13.88 1.32
CA HIS A 437 -10.01 14.95 2.00
C HIS A 437 -11.52 14.78 1.74
N VAL A 438 -12.15 13.89 2.50
CA VAL A 438 -13.57 14.10 2.79
C VAL A 438 -13.62 15.38 3.62
N ASP A 439 -14.23 16.43 3.07
CA ASP A 439 -14.35 17.72 3.74
C ASP A 439 -15.00 17.53 5.11
N ILE A 440 -14.21 17.75 6.17
CA ILE A 440 -14.64 17.62 7.57
C ILE A 440 -15.85 18.50 7.86
N THR A 441 -16.06 19.57 7.08
CA THR A 441 -17.25 20.43 7.18
C THR A 441 -18.53 19.70 6.77
N THR A 442 -18.46 18.83 5.77
CA THR A 442 -19.57 17.97 5.33
C THR A 442 -19.85 16.89 6.38
N ILE A 443 -18.80 16.25 6.94
CA ILE A 443 -18.95 15.30 8.03
C ILE A 443 -19.57 15.95 9.28
N LYS A 444 -19.15 17.16 9.65
CA LYS A 444 -19.71 17.88 10.79
C LYS A 444 -21.19 18.24 10.59
N LYS A 445 -21.61 18.61 9.37
CA LYS A 445 -23.03 18.92 9.08
C LYS A 445 -23.94 17.68 9.20
N CYS A 446 -23.48 16.51 8.77
CA CYS A 446 -24.31 15.29 8.80
C CYS A 446 -24.45 14.67 10.19
N PHE A 447 -23.53 14.94 11.14
CA PHE A 447 -23.61 14.41 12.51
C PHE A 447 -24.15 15.39 13.56
N MET A 448 -24.53 16.60 13.17
CA MET A 448 -25.16 17.60 14.05
C MET A 448 -26.67 17.77 13.82
N THR A 449 -27.25 17.05 12.88
CA THR A 449 -28.70 16.87 12.70
C THR A 449 -29.09 15.47 13.10
#